data_58bf51bfa399b655f3cb11f1f513c8a5
#
_entry.id   58bf51bfa399b655f3cb11f1f513c8a5
#
_cell.length_a   1.000
_cell.length_b   1.000
_cell.length_c   1.000
_cell.angle_alpha   90.00
_cell.angle_beta   90.00
_cell.angle_gamma   90.00
#
_symmetry.space_group_name_H-M   'P 1'
#
loop_
_entity.id
_entity.type
_entity.pdbx_description
1 polymer ?
#
loop_
_entity_poly.entity_id
_entity_poly.type
_entity_poly.pdbx_seq_one_letter_code
_entity_poly.pdbx_strand_id
1 'polypeptide(L)'
;MIFLIQQIIFTEKHAAHKNNDKWVFLYPNLQMIIRRFFMDKHIEKAMQLRSNAMCPNCAETIMMTYADELGLSESQMKALGTNFGGGMKSGSTCGAVTGALMVLGALGISDPHIVGEFQRKMKENHNGMINCFDLLRANAQAGGQKKPHCDGMIKEAIELIEEYR
;
A
#
# COMPACT_ATOMS: atom_id res chain seq x y z
N MET A 1 -21.86 -15.03 10.27
CA MET A 1 -21.13 -13.79 10.03
C MET A 1 -20.09 -13.95 8.92
N ILE A 2 -19.17 -14.92 8.99
CA ILE A 2 -18.14 -15.20 7.96
C ILE A 2 -18.73 -15.54 6.59
N PHE A 3 -19.81 -16.33 6.54
CA PHE A 3 -20.49 -16.75 5.30
C PHE A 3 -21.18 -15.58 4.57
N LEU A 4 -21.72 -14.61 5.30
CA LEU A 4 -22.31 -13.39 4.74
C LEU A 4 -21.23 -12.47 4.13
N ILE A 5 -20.08 -12.35 4.78
CA ILE A 5 -18.94 -11.58 4.28
C ILE A 5 -18.38 -12.21 3.00
N GLN A 6 -18.30 -13.54 2.93
CA GLN A 6 -17.86 -14.24 1.71
C GLN A 6 -18.84 -14.08 0.54
N GLN A 7 -20.17 -14.08 0.80
CA GLN A 7 -21.15 -13.82 -0.25
C GLN A 7 -21.11 -12.38 -0.75
N ILE A 8 -20.88 -11.39 0.12
CA ILE A 8 -20.75 -9.99 -0.27
C ILE A 8 -19.48 -9.81 -1.13
N ILE A 9 -18.34 -10.38 -0.74
CA ILE A 9 -17.08 -10.34 -1.52
C ILE A 9 -17.25 -11.03 -2.89
N PHE A 10 -18.01 -12.12 -2.96
CA PHE A 10 -18.25 -12.82 -4.23
C PHE A 10 -19.15 -12.01 -5.18
N THR A 11 -20.15 -11.30 -4.66
CA THR A 11 -21.02 -10.42 -5.47
C THR A 11 -20.31 -9.16 -5.95
N GLU A 12 -19.38 -8.60 -5.19
CA GLU A 12 -18.57 -7.44 -5.62
C GLU A 12 -17.61 -7.78 -6.78
N LYS A 13 -16.99 -8.96 -6.79
CA LYS A 13 -16.15 -9.39 -7.92
C LYS A 13 -16.89 -9.49 -9.26
N HIS A 14 -18.21 -9.68 -9.24
CA HIS A 14 -19.04 -9.82 -10.45
C HIS A 14 -19.88 -8.57 -10.76
N ALA A 15 -19.96 -7.60 -9.84
CA ALA A 15 -20.77 -6.38 -9.97
C ALA A 15 -19.98 -5.11 -10.31
N ALA A 16 -18.69 -5.22 -10.62
CA ALA A 16 -17.80 -4.10 -10.92
C ALA A 16 -18.16 -3.29 -12.19
N HIS A 17 -19.34 -3.52 -12.78
CA HIS A 17 -19.89 -2.72 -13.86
C HIS A 17 -21.40 -2.51 -13.70
N LYS A 18 -21.77 -1.33 -13.21
CA LYS A 18 -23.11 -0.71 -13.12
C LYS A 18 -23.84 -0.83 -11.77
N ASN A 19 -24.04 0.34 -11.14
CA ASN A 19 -25.03 0.66 -10.09
C ASN A 19 -24.75 0.20 -8.65
N ASN A 20 -23.57 0.53 -8.06
CA ASN A 20 -23.28 0.15 -6.68
C ASN A 20 -23.43 1.26 -5.62
N ASP A 21 -23.85 2.47 -5.98
CA ASP A 21 -23.86 3.61 -5.03
C ASP A 21 -24.97 3.53 -3.96
N LYS A 22 -26.00 2.70 -4.14
CA LYS A 22 -27.14 2.63 -3.19
C LYS A 22 -26.85 1.86 -1.90
N TRP A 23 -25.98 0.85 -1.92
CA TRP A 23 -25.67 0.04 -0.74
C TRP A 23 -24.63 0.70 0.17
N VAL A 24 -23.75 1.52 -0.41
CA VAL A 24 -22.71 2.28 0.30
C VAL A 24 -23.30 3.25 1.32
N PHE A 25 -24.44 3.88 1.01
CA PHE A 25 -25.11 4.82 1.91
C PHE A 25 -25.89 4.15 3.06
N LEU A 26 -26.24 2.88 2.95
CA LEU A 26 -27.08 2.19 3.93
C LEU A 26 -26.33 1.63 5.14
N TYR A 27 -25.02 1.35 5.01
CA TYR A 27 -24.24 0.73 6.09
C TYR A 27 -22.80 1.31 6.20
N PRO A 28 -22.62 2.55 6.64
CA PRO A 28 -21.29 3.17 6.75
C PRO A 28 -20.38 2.40 7.71
N ASN A 29 -20.93 1.81 8.77
CA ASN A 29 -20.15 0.99 9.72
C ASN A 29 -19.61 -0.30 9.09
N LEU A 30 -20.35 -0.92 8.17
CA LEU A 30 -19.93 -2.14 7.48
C LEU A 30 -18.77 -1.86 6.51
N GLN A 31 -18.81 -0.73 5.82
CA GLN A 31 -17.73 -0.31 4.93
C GLN A 31 -16.43 -0.05 5.68
N MET A 32 -16.50 0.60 6.84
CA MET A 32 -15.32 0.79 7.68
C MET A 32 -14.74 -0.55 8.19
N ILE A 33 -15.61 -1.50 8.55
CA ILE A 33 -15.18 -2.84 9.01
C ILE A 33 -14.50 -3.59 7.87
N ILE A 34 -15.06 -3.57 6.67
CA ILE A 34 -14.51 -4.24 5.48
C ILE A 34 -13.15 -3.62 5.12
N ARG A 35 -13.07 -2.29 5.05
CA ARG A 35 -11.82 -1.57 4.79
C ARG A 35 -10.75 -1.92 5.82
N ARG A 36 -11.09 -1.91 7.11
CA ARG A 36 -10.19 -2.28 8.19
C ARG A 36 -9.68 -3.71 8.05
N PHE A 37 -10.55 -4.64 7.70
CA PHE A 37 -10.19 -6.04 7.49
C PHE A 37 -9.18 -6.21 6.35
N PHE A 38 -9.39 -5.55 5.19
CA PHE A 38 -8.44 -5.60 4.08
C PHE A 38 -7.11 -4.93 4.43
N MET A 39 -7.14 -3.79 5.08
CA MET A 39 -5.94 -3.09 5.55
C MET A 39 -5.10 -3.99 6.47
N ASP A 40 -5.72 -4.60 7.47
CA ASP A 40 -5.03 -5.48 8.42
C ASP A 40 -4.42 -6.70 7.69
N LYS A 41 -5.15 -7.30 6.73
CA LYS A 41 -4.67 -8.41 5.89
C LYS A 41 -3.46 -8.01 5.03
N HIS A 42 -3.49 -6.84 4.40
CA HIS A 42 -2.39 -6.37 3.58
C HIS A 42 -1.15 -6.03 4.41
N ILE A 43 -1.33 -5.40 5.57
CA ILE A 43 -0.23 -5.14 6.51
C ILE A 43 0.39 -6.45 6.98
N GLU A 44 -0.42 -7.45 7.34
CA GLU A 44 0.06 -8.77 7.76
C GLU A 44 0.88 -9.44 6.65
N LYS A 45 0.35 -9.49 5.41
CA LYS A 45 1.08 -10.05 4.25
C LYS A 45 2.39 -9.32 3.99
N ALA A 46 2.39 -7.99 4.03
CA ALA A 46 3.58 -7.18 3.85
C ALA A 46 4.64 -7.48 4.93
N MET A 47 4.24 -7.55 6.20
CA MET A 47 5.17 -7.84 7.30
C MET A 47 5.67 -9.29 7.25
N GLN A 48 4.88 -10.23 6.79
CA GLN A 48 5.32 -11.60 6.55
C GLN A 48 6.42 -11.65 5.47
N LEU A 49 6.25 -10.94 4.34
CA LEU A 49 7.27 -10.80 3.30
C LEU A 49 8.56 -10.14 3.86
N ARG A 50 8.43 -9.19 4.78
CA ARG A 50 9.53 -8.48 5.42
C ARG A 50 10.23 -9.25 6.54
N SER A 51 9.65 -10.35 7.02
CA SER A 51 10.23 -11.13 8.12
C SER A 51 11.49 -11.93 7.72
N ASN A 52 11.67 -12.23 6.45
CA ASN A 52 12.80 -13.00 5.93
C ASN A 52 14.10 -12.19 5.89
N ALA A 53 15.25 -12.87 6.08
CA ALA A 53 16.58 -12.24 6.00
C ALA A 53 16.85 -11.64 4.61
N MET A 54 16.40 -12.30 3.55
CA MET A 54 16.45 -11.82 2.16
C MET A 54 15.12 -11.19 1.73
N CYS A 55 14.57 -10.33 2.59
CA CYS A 55 13.28 -9.71 2.33
C CYS A 55 13.28 -8.83 1.07
N PRO A 56 12.14 -8.77 0.36
CA PRO A 56 11.95 -7.84 -0.75
C PRO A 56 12.25 -6.39 -0.34
N ASN A 57 12.64 -5.54 -1.29
CA ASN A 57 12.76 -4.11 -1.05
C ASN A 57 11.37 -3.46 -0.81
N CYS A 58 11.33 -2.17 -0.42
CA CYS A 58 10.08 -1.51 -0.05
C CYS A 58 9.04 -1.53 -1.19
N ALA A 59 9.45 -1.24 -2.42
CA ALA A 59 8.55 -1.24 -3.58
C ALA A 59 8.09 -2.65 -3.94
N GLU A 60 9.01 -3.63 -3.96
CA GLU A 60 8.68 -5.05 -4.18
C GLU A 60 7.68 -5.53 -3.14
N THR A 61 7.87 -5.18 -1.86
CA THR A 61 6.98 -5.62 -0.78
C THR A 61 5.55 -5.14 -1.02
N ILE A 62 5.37 -3.85 -1.28
CA ILE A 62 4.03 -3.28 -1.54
C ILE A 62 3.41 -3.92 -2.78
N MET A 63 4.14 -3.99 -3.88
CA MET A 63 3.65 -4.61 -5.12
C MET A 63 3.22 -6.07 -4.89
N MET A 64 4.06 -6.90 -4.24
CA MET A 64 3.74 -8.29 -3.95
C MET A 64 2.55 -8.46 -2.99
N THR A 65 2.34 -7.50 -2.09
CA THR A 65 1.20 -7.52 -1.17
C THR A 65 -0.13 -7.51 -1.92
N TYR A 66 -0.23 -6.76 -3.00
CA TYR A 66 -1.46 -6.63 -3.82
C TYR A 66 -1.52 -7.58 -5.03
N ALA A 67 -0.59 -8.52 -5.16
CA ALA A 67 -0.50 -9.42 -6.32
C ALA A 67 -1.82 -10.15 -6.61
N ASP A 68 -2.43 -10.74 -5.58
CA ASP A 68 -3.66 -11.53 -5.71
C ASP A 68 -4.85 -10.68 -6.21
N GLU A 69 -4.96 -9.44 -5.74
CA GLU A 69 -6.02 -8.53 -6.14
C GLU A 69 -5.87 -8.04 -7.58
N LEU A 70 -4.63 -7.82 -8.00
CA LEU A 70 -4.30 -7.38 -9.35
C LEU A 70 -4.23 -8.53 -10.37
N GLY A 71 -4.42 -9.78 -9.92
CA GLY A 71 -4.38 -10.96 -10.78
C GLY A 71 -3.00 -11.23 -11.38
N LEU A 72 -1.93 -10.76 -10.73
CA LEU A 72 -0.55 -10.97 -11.12
C LEU A 72 0.17 -11.87 -10.13
N SER A 73 1.16 -12.63 -10.60
CA SER A 73 1.99 -13.43 -9.70
C SER A 73 2.91 -12.56 -8.85
N GLU A 74 3.26 -13.03 -7.66
CA GLU A 74 4.23 -12.33 -6.80
C GLU A 74 5.58 -12.12 -7.50
N SER A 75 6.01 -13.05 -8.37
CA SER A 75 7.25 -12.90 -9.15
C SER A 75 7.17 -11.76 -10.15
N GLN A 76 6.03 -11.57 -10.82
CA GLN A 76 5.82 -10.43 -11.72
C GLN A 76 5.81 -9.11 -10.96
N MET A 77 5.09 -9.06 -9.83
CA MET A 77 5.02 -7.87 -8.98
C MET A 77 6.38 -7.52 -8.39
N LYS A 78 7.16 -8.52 -7.97
CA LYS A 78 8.54 -8.33 -7.53
C LYS A 78 9.41 -7.74 -8.64
N ALA A 79 9.34 -8.30 -9.85
CA ALA A 79 10.12 -7.81 -10.99
C ALA A 79 9.81 -6.34 -11.32
N LEU A 80 8.53 -5.93 -11.28
CA LEU A 80 8.11 -4.54 -11.48
C LEU A 80 8.68 -3.61 -10.41
N GLY A 81 8.71 -4.02 -9.13
CA GLY A 81 9.20 -3.23 -8.00
C GLY A 81 10.72 -3.19 -7.84
N THR A 82 11.47 -4.06 -8.53
CA THR A 82 12.90 -4.32 -8.25
C THR A 82 13.78 -3.07 -8.32
N ASN A 83 13.55 -2.20 -9.29
CA ASN A 83 14.38 -1.00 -9.49
C ASN A 83 13.93 0.21 -8.67
N PHE A 84 12.79 0.13 -7.97
CA PHE A 84 12.23 1.24 -7.20
C PHE A 84 12.61 1.22 -5.72
N GLY A 85 13.21 0.12 -5.22
CA GLY A 85 13.73 0.06 -3.87
C GLY A 85 14.92 0.99 -3.63
N GLY A 86 15.07 1.44 -2.37
CA GLY A 86 16.16 2.36 -2.00
C GLY A 86 16.08 3.72 -2.71
N GLY A 87 14.85 4.18 -3.00
CA GLY A 87 14.61 5.42 -3.74
C GLY A 87 15.15 5.34 -5.16
N MET A 88 14.65 4.37 -5.93
CA MET A 88 15.12 4.07 -7.29
C MET A 88 16.65 3.84 -7.36
N LYS A 89 17.17 3.15 -6.35
CA LYS A 89 18.62 2.85 -6.15
C LYS A 89 19.53 4.09 -6.11
N SER A 90 18.96 5.28 -6.01
CA SER A 90 19.65 6.58 -6.01
C SER A 90 19.39 7.43 -4.76
N GLY A 91 18.62 6.92 -3.79
CA GLY A 91 18.23 7.69 -2.61
C GLY A 91 17.08 8.69 -2.86
N SER A 92 16.49 8.69 -4.05
CA SER A 92 15.39 9.54 -4.47
C SER A 92 14.06 9.11 -3.80
N THR A 93 12.91 9.31 -4.41
CA THR A 93 11.60 9.02 -3.80
C THR A 93 11.54 7.63 -3.16
N CYS A 94 11.07 7.56 -1.92
CA CYS A 94 11.01 6.32 -1.14
C CYS A 94 10.29 5.19 -1.88
N GLY A 95 10.86 3.97 -1.82
CA GLY A 95 10.28 2.79 -2.48
C GLY A 95 8.89 2.41 -1.98
N ALA A 96 8.54 2.74 -0.74
CA ALA A 96 7.18 2.58 -0.25
C ALA A 96 6.21 3.51 -0.96
N VAL A 97 6.62 4.74 -1.22
CA VAL A 97 5.81 5.73 -1.96
C VAL A 97 5.65 5.32 -3.42
N THR A 98 6.75 4.99 -4.11
CA THR A 98 6.68 4.60 -5.52
C THR A 98 5.91 3.30 -5.74
N GLY A 99 6.09 2.30 -4.87
CA GLY A 99 5.32 1.06 -4.90
C GLY A 99 3.83 1.29 -4.69
N ALA A 100 3.46 2.17 -3.74
CA ALA A 100 2.07 2.53 -3.49
C ALA A 100 1.42 3.25 -4.69
N LEU A 101 2.13 4.18 -5.32
CA LEU A 101 1.64 4.86 -6.53
C LEU A 101 1.41 3.88 -7.68
N MET A 102 2.27 2.88 -7.83
CA MET A 102 2.09 1.82 -8.82
C MET A 102 0.85 0.98 -8.53
N VAL A 103 0.61 0.62 -7.26
CA VAL A 103 -0.59 -0.12 -6.85
C VAL A 103 -1.85 0.71 -7.05
N LEU A 104 -1.87 1.98 -6.64
CA LEU A 104 -3.01 2.89 -6.88
C LEU A 104 -3.37 2.94 -8.36
N GLY A 105 -2.37 3.14 -9.24
CA GLY A 105 -2.57 3.13 -10.68
C GLY A 105 -3.13 1.80 -11.21
N ALA A 106 -2.61 0.66 -10.72
CA ALA A 106 -3.08 -0.67 -11.10
C ALA A 106 -4.52 -0.97 -10.60
N LEU A 107 -4.94 -0.36 -9.49
CA LEU A 107 -6.32 -0.40 -8.99
C LEU A 107 -7.25 0.58 -9.73
N GLY A 108 -6.76 1.31 -10.73
CA GLY A 108 -7.53 2.29 -11.51
C GLY A 108 -7.65 3.66 -10.86
N ILE A 109 -6.92 3.92 -9.76
CA ILE A 109 -6.92 5.21 -9.08
C ILE A 109 -5.82 6.08 -9.69
N SER A 110 -6.21 6.94 -10.62
CA SER A 110 -5.29 7.80 -11.39
C SER A 110 -5.65 9.30 -11.34
N ASP A 111 -6.63 9.69 -10.51
CA ASP A 111 -6.99 11.08 -10.32
C ASP A 111 -5.78 11.85 -9.75
N PRO A 112 -5.28 12.90 -10.43
CA PRO A 112 -4.13 13.68 -9.98
C PRO A 112 -4.32 14.30 -8.59
N HIS A 113 -5.56 14.58 -8.19
CA HIS A 113 -5.87 15.13 -6.88
C HIS A 113 -5.63 14.07 -5.79
N ILE A 114 -6.14 12.84 -5.98
CA ILE A 114 -5.93 11.72 -5.03
C ILE A 114 -4.44 11.37 -4.95
N VAL A 115 -3.78 11.25 -6.10
CA VAL A 115 -2.34 10.93 -6.17
C VAL A 115 -1.50 12.03 -5.49
N GLY A 116 -1.87 13.30 -5.69
CA GLY A 116 -1.21 14.43 -5.04
C GLY A 116 -1.45 14.44 -3.53
N GLU A 117 -2.65 14.11 -3.08
CA GLU A 117 -3.00 14.05 -1.66
C GLU A 117 -2.27 12.90 -0.94
N PHE A 118 -2.21 11.73 -1.55
CA PHE A 118 -1.39 10.62 -1.04
C PHE A 118 0.06 11.06 -0.78
N GLN A 119 0.69 11.67 -1.77
CA GLN A 119 2.08 12.14 -1.63
C GLN A 119 2.22 13.25 -0.59
N ARG A 120 1.23 14.14 -0.48
CA ARG A 120 1.20 15.21 0.52
C ARG A 120 1.14 14.63 1.94
N LYS A 121 0.24 13.68 2.21
CA LYS A 121 0.15 13.00 3.51
C LYS A 121 1.46 12.31 3.89
N MET A 122 2.05 11.54 2.96
CA MET A 122 3.35 10.92 3.20
C MET A 122 4.44 11.94 3.56
N LYS A 123 4.47 13.12 2.94
CA LYS A 123 5.41 14.19 3.29
C LYS A 123 5.13 14.80 4.65
N GLU A 124 3.87 15.13 4.94
CA GLU A 124 3.47 15.78 6.19
C GLU A 124 3.82 14.93 7.40
N ASN A 125 3.60 13.62 7.34
CA ASN A 125 3.92 12.69 8.40
C ASN A 125 5.44 12.51 8.62
N HIS A 126 6.27 12.97 7.66
CA HIS A 126 7.73 12.84 7.67
C HIS A 126 8.45 14.19 7.55
N ASN A 127 7.94 15.25 8.18
CA ASN A 127 8.55 16.58 8.20
C ASN A 127 8.88 17.14 6.79
N GLY A 128 8.01 16.89 5.82
CA GLY A 128 8.17 17.30 4.43
C GLY A 128 9.08 16.41 3.58
N MET A 129 9.69 15.38 4.18
CA MET A 129 10.61 14.47 3.47
C MET A 129 9.84 13.36 2.75
N ILE A 130 10.30 12.99 1.57
CA ILE A 130 9.79 11.86 0.79
C ILE A 130 10.92 11.04 0.15
N ASN A 131 12.13 11.59 0.10
CA ASN A 131 13.27 10.90 -0.47
C ASN A 131 13.85 9.88 0.51
N CYS A 132 14.20 8.72 0.01
CA CYS A 132 14.75 7.61 0.79
C CYS A 132 16.03 8.03 1.56
N PHE A 133 16.91 8.80 0.92
CA PHE A 133 18.15 9.27 1.56
C PHE A 133 17.86 10.19 2.76
N ASP A 134 16.95 11.17 2.60
CA ASP A 134 16.64 12.13 3.66
C ASP A 134 15.92 11.46 4.83
N LEU A 135 14.96 10.59 4.53
CA LEU A 135 14.22 9.79 5.52
C LEU A 135 15.16 8.90 6.35
N LEU A 136 16.08 8.17 5.69
CA LEU A 136 17.02 7.30 6.38
C LEU A 136 18.07 8.10 7.18
N ARG A 137 18.51 9.24 6.68
CA ARG A 137 19.44 10.13 7.38
C ARG A 137 18.79 10.69 8.66
N ALA A 138 17.57 11.20 8.56
CA ALA A 138 16.83 11.71 9.72
C ALA A 138 16.58 10.61 10.77
N ASN A 139 16.17 9.40 10.33
CA ASN A 139 15.99 8.26 11.21
C ASN A 139 17.29 7.86 11.92
N ALA A 140 18.41 7.82 11.22
CA ALA A 140 19.73 7.49 11.81
C ALA A 140 20.18 8.55 12.83
N GLN A 141 19.96 9.84 12.55
CA GLN A 141 20.24 10.92 13.48
C GLN A 141 19.42 10.84 14.76
N ALA A 142 18.18 10.30 14.67
CA ALA A 142 17.34 10.01 15.82
C ALA A 142 17.67 8.68 16.53
N GLY A 143 18.74 7.97 16.13
CA GLY A 143 19.13 6.67 16.70
C GLY A 143 18.29 5.48 16.21
N GLY A 144 17.46 5.67 15.21
CA GLY A 144 16.59 4.62 14.65
C GLY A 144 17.34 3.66 13.72
N GLN A 145 16.84 2.43 13.65
CA GLN A 145 17.34 1.40 12.73
C GLN A 145 16.63 1.46 11.38
N LYS A 146 17.35 1.17 10.30
CA LYS A 146 16.85 1.21 8.92
C LYS A 146 15.64 0.29 8.70
N LYS A 147 15.72 -0.96 9.15
CA LYS A 147 14.66 -1.94 8.85
C LYS A 147 13.32 -1.57 9.49
N PRO A 148 13.23 -1.31 10.81
CA PRO A 148 11.98 -0.86 11.43
C PRO A 148 11.40 0.42 10.79
N HIS A 149 12.25 1.38 10.42
CA HIS A 149 11.82 2.59 9.73
C HIS A 149 11.19 2.25 8.37
N CYS A 150 11.87 1.46 7.54
CA CYS A 150 11.34 1.05 6.24
C CYS A 150 10.05 0.23 6.36
N ASP A 151 9.93 -0.62 7.38
CA ASP A 151 8.72 -1.40 7.65
C ASP A 151 7.56 -0.47 8.07
N GLY A 152 7.84 0.60 8.83
CA GLY A 152 6.89 1.67 9.14
C GLY A 152 6.38 2.39 7.89
N MET A 153 7.29 2.80 7.00
CA MET A 153 6.96 3.45 5.73
C MET A 153 6.06 2.57 4.84
N ILE A 154 6.29 1.25 4.84
CA ILE A 154 5.47 0.29 4.08
C ILE A 154 4.06 0.20 4.68
N LYS A 155 3.93 0.10 6.01
CA LYS A 155 2.63 0.05 6.69
C LYS A 155 1.82 1.30 6.40
N GLU A 156 2.40 2.47 6.59
CA GLU A 156 1.74 3.75 6.34
C GLU A 156 1.29 3.88 4.88
N ALA A 157 2.13 3.49 3.92
CA ALA A 157 1.76 3.51 2.51
C ALA A 157 0.57 2.58 2.21
N ILE A 158 0.49 1.39 2.83
CA ILE A 158 -0.65 0.48 2.72
C ILE A 158 -1.90 1.10 3.34
N GLU A 159 -1.81 1.70 4.52
CA GLU A 159 -2.93 2.39 5.19
C GLU A 159 -3.52 3.48 4.28
N LEU A 160 -2.67 4.27 3.63
CA LEU A 160 -3.10 5.30 2.69
C LEU A 160 -3.68 4.72 1.39
N ILE A 161 -3.14 3.62 0.85
CA ILE A 161 -3.77 2.93 -0.29
C ILE A 161 -5.21 2.54 0.07
N GLU A 162 -5.40 1.92 1.25
CA GLU A 162 -6.74 1.49 1.70
C GLU A 162 -7.68 2.67 2.01
N GLU A 163 -7.15 3.86 2.26
CA GLU A 163 -7.96 5.06 2.43
C GLU A 163 -8.58 5.56 1.11
N TYR A 164 -7.87 5.39 0.00
CA TYR A 164 -8.27 5.92 -1.31
C TYR A 164 -8.96 4.91 -2.23
N ARG A 165 -9.08 3.65 -1.83
CA ARG A 165 -9.76 2.60 -2.60
C ARG A 165 -11.23 2.39 -2.19
#